data_89208b44b68e9caf9a95b73289e73aba
#
_entry.id   89208b44b68e9caf9a95b73289e73aba
#
_cell.length_a   1.000
_cell.length_b   1.000
_cell.length_c   1.000
_cell.angle_alpha   90.00
_cell.angle_beta   90.00
_cell.angle_gamma   90.00
#
_symmetry.space_group_name_H-M   'P 1'
#
loop_
_entity.id
_entity.type
_entity.pdbx_description
1 polymer ?
#
loop_
_entity_poly.entity_id
_entity_poly.type
_entity_poly.pdbx_seq_one_letter_code
_entity_poly.pdbx_strand_id
1 'polypeptide(L)'
;MNGASGRPPLRPVRSPYTFGVNSRIVYEVAGFILGLIFGSFLNVCISRLPERNSIAKPGSRCPECKAPIRWYDNLPVLSWFLLRGRCRDCNCPIPWRYPAVEIATAIWFAIQAARLHTVLYFYFFNSSQNTPSSYAPFAVITNLAVTILGFLLIGLMVMDWQTGLLPDSFTWTGILLGFVLICAQAIFLGPTEDQVLLTRNSIKLTSVGATTDPGNVFLTGPEALIGGRILAILGAALVLLVIRWLYRSIRHREGMGLGDVKMLAMIAALLGFWPSILSLFFGTLAASLYGIYLVVRGRAAHSSKLPFGSFLAAGGLLAAQIGDRIIDAYSQLLR
;
A
#
# COMPACT_ATOMS: atom_id res chain seq x y z
N MET A 1 -60.75 36.36 23.81
CA MET A 1 -59.31 36.56 23.98
C MET A 1 -58.61 35.27 23.53
N ASN A 2 -58.12 35.25 22.29
CA ASN A 2 -57.53 34.08 21.65
C ASN A 2 -56.04 34.07 21.93
N GLY A 3 -55.54 33.12 22.75
CA GLY A 3 -54.13 32.87 22.95
C GLY A 3 -53.59 31.93 21.87
N ALA A 4 -52.92 32.49 20.84
CA ALA A 4 -52.18 31.71 19.85
C ALA A 4 -50.88 31.16 20.47
N SER A 5 -50.82 29.88 20.76
CA SER A 5 -49.61 29.18 21.17
C SER A 5 -48.73 28.98 19.91
N GLY A 6 -47.81 29.89 19.66
CA GLY A 6 -46.80 29.75 18.66
C GLY A 6 -45.81 28.63 19.03
N ARG A 7 -45.89 27.49 18.36
CA ARG A 7 -44.84 26.46 18.42
C ARG A 7 -43.58 27.02 17.72
N PRO A 8 -42.39 26.93 18.32
CA PRO A 8 -41.17 27.34 17.63
C PRO A 8 -40.95 26.42 16.38
N PRO A 9 -40.41 26.98 15.27
CA PRO A 9 -40.15 26.22 14.07
C PRO A 9 -39.18 25.07 14.40
N LEU A 10 -39.59 23.84 14.04
CA LEU A 10 -38.76 22.67 14.16
C LEU A 10 -37.49 22.88 13.33
N ARG A 11 -36.32 22.93 13.97
CA ARG A 11 -35.05 22.91 13.27
C ARG A 11 -35.01 21.64 12.43
N PRO A 12 -34.62 21.70 11.14
CA PRO A 12 -34.49 20.51 10.33
C PRO A 12 -33.46 19.57 11.00
N VAL A 13 -33.93 18.42 11.43
CA VAL A 13 -33.07 17.35 11.93
C VAL A 13 -32.24 16.90 10.74
N ARG A 14 -30.98 17.32 10.68
CA ARG A 14 -30.05 16.85 9.66
C ARG A 14 -29.95 15.34 9.80
N SER A 15 -30.33 14.62 8.75
CA SER A 15 -30.23 13.17 8.69
C SER A 15 -28.80 12.75 9.03
N PRO A 16 -28.57 11.75 9.90
CA PRO A 16 -27.23 11.24 10.19
C PRO A 16 -26.48 10.78 8.92
N TYR A 17 -27.22 10.39 7.88
CA TYR A 17 -26.66 10.01 6.57
C TYR A 17 -25.98 11.18 5.84
N THR A 18 -26.53 12.40 5.90
CA THR A 18 -25.92 13.58 5.24
C THR A 18 -24.63 14.03 5.92
N PHE A 19 -24.52 13.86 7.24
CA PHE A 19 -23.31 14.15 7.99
C PHE A 19 -22.17 13.17 7.65
N GLY A 20 -22.47 11.87 7.52
CA GLY A 20 -21.50 10.84 7.18
C GLY A 20 -20.95 11.00 5.75
N VAL A 21 -21.76 11.38 4.78
CA VAL A 21 -21.33 11.60 3.39
C VAL A 21 -20.41 12.82 3.27
N ASN A 22 -20.77 13.94 3.91
CA ASN A 22 -19.95 15.17 3.85
C ASN A 22 -18.58 14.97 4.52
N SER A 23 -18.53 14.27 5.66
CA SER A 23 -17.26 13.98 6.34
C SER A 23 -16.36 13.07 5.50
N ARG A 24 -16.91 12.06 4.83
CA ARG A 24 -16.15 11.17 3.95
C ARG A 24 -15.44 11.92 2.81
N ILE A 25 -16.16 12.84 2.13
CA ILE A 25 -15.57 13.65 1.07
C ILE A 25 -14.39 14.49 1.59
N VAL A 26 -14.48 15.02 2.80
CA VAL A 26 -13.38 15.78 3.42
C VAL A 26 -12.15 14.89 3.61
N TYR A 27 -12.32 13.66 4.09
CA TYR A 27 -11.21 12.71 4.22
C TYR A 27 -10.59 12.35 2.87
N GLU A 28 -11.42 12.07 1.85
CA GLU A 28 -10.96 11.75 0.50
C GLU A 28 -10.16 12.89 -0.13
N VAL A 29 -10.66 14.13 -0.03
CA VAL A 29 -9.97 15.33 -0.54
C VAL A 29 -8.66 15.58 0.21
N ALA A 30 -8.67 15.48 1.54
CA ALA A 30 -7.45 15.62 2.35
C ALA A 30 -6.42 14.55 2.00
N GLY A 31 -6.84 13.30 1.86
CA GLY A 31 -6.00 12.19 1.42
C GLY A 31 -5.43 12.43 0.02
N PHE A 32 -6.25 12.91 -0.91
CA PHE A 32 -5.82 13.23 -2.27
C PHE A 32 -4.73 14.32 -2.28
N ILE A 33 -4.93 15.43 -1.57
CA ILE A 33 -3.95 16.52 -1.47
C ILE A 33 -2.64 16.01 -0.83
N LEU A 34 -2.74 15.25 0.25
CA LEU A 34 -1.58 14.66 0.90
C LEU A 34 -0.84 13.72 -0.06
N GLY A 35 -1.57 12.88 -0.80
CA GLY A 35 -1.01 11.99 -1.79
C GLY A 35 -0.32 12.71 -2.96
N LEU A 36 -0.81 13.88 -3.38
CA LEU A 36 -0.11 14.73 -4.36
C LEU A 36 1.27 15.18 -3.84
N ILE A 37 1.34 15.63 -2.58
CA ILE A 37 2.58 16.09 -1.95
C ILE A 37 3.58 14.94 -1.86
N PHE A 38 3.14 13.77 -1.36
CA PHE A 38 3.98 12.58 -1.28
C PHE A 38 4.37 12.05 -2.67
N GLY A 39 3.50 12.16 -3.67
CA GLY A 39 3.79 11.78 -5.06
C GLY A 39 4.88 12.64 -5.68
N SER A 40 4.88 13.95 -5.42
CA SER A 40 5.95 14.84 -5.85
C SER A 40 7.29 14.48 -5.19
N PHE A 41 7.29 14.17 -3.89
CA PHE A 41 8.47 13.63 -3.20
C PHE A 41 8.91 12.27 -3.77
N LEU A 42 7.96 11.40 -4.11
CA LEU A 42 8.24 10.10 -4.72
C LEU A 42 8.97 10.25 -6.06
N ASN A 43 8.63 11.25 -6.87
CA ASN A 43 9.35 11.57 -8.11
C ASN A 43 10.82 11.91 -7.87
N VAL A 44 11.14 12.60 -6.77
CA VAL A 44 12.54 12.84 -6.35
C VAL A 44 13.23 11.53 -6.01
N CYS A 45 12.56 10.66 -5.26
CA CYS A 45 13.11 9.34 -4.91
C CYS A 45 13.36 8.49 -6.18
N ILE A 46 12.40 8.44 -7.10
CA ILE A 46 12.49 7.68 -8.35
C ILE A 46 13.70 8.13 -9.20
N SER A 47 13.97 9.44 -9.23
CA SER A 47 15.07 9.97 -10.04
C SER A 47 16.44 9.83 -9.40
N ARG A 48 16.54 9.75 -8.06
CA ARG A 48 17.84 9.84 -7.35
C ARG A 48 18.31 8.51 -6.74
N LEU A 49 17.39 7.69 -6.24
CA LEU A 49 17.78 6.47 -5.52
C LEU A 49 18.43 5.40 -6.39
N PRO A 50 18.00 5.16 -7.65
CA PRO A 50 18.69 4.20 -8.51
C PRO A 50 20.17 4.59 -8.75
N GLU A 51 20.47 5.89 -8.80
CA GLU A 51 21.82 6.42 -8.96
C GLU A 51 22.58 6.59 -7.64
N ARG A 52 21.98 6.20 -6.50
CA ARG A 52 22.53 6.38 -5.14
C ARG A 52 22.81 7.85 -4.78
N ASN A 53 22.12 8.79 -5.40
CA ASN A 53 22.21 10.20 -5.12
C ASN A 53 21.43 10.59 -3.85
N SER A 54 21.87 11.65 -3.16
CA SER A 54 21.17 12.18 -2.00
C SER A 54 19.77 12.71 -2.38
N ILE A 55 18.74 12.29 -1.63
CA ILE A 55 17.35 12.79 -1.80
C ILE A 55 17.18 14.22 -1.26
N ALA A 56 18.06 14.68 -0.36
CA ALA A 56 17.93 15.97 0.33
C ALA A 56 18.62 17.12 -0.42
N LYS A 57 19.80 16.88 -1.02
CA LYS A 57 20.60 17.93 -1.68
C LYS A 57 21.16 17.41 -3.00
N PRO A 58 21.26 18.27 -4.04
CA PRO A 58 20.72 19.63 -4.14
C PRO A 58 19.18 19.63 -4.27
N GLY A 59 18.52 20.80 -4.14
CA GLY A 59 17.08 20.97 -4.41
C GLY A 59 16.69 20.55 -5.83
N SER A 60 15.38 20.57 -6.14
CA SER A 60 14.87 20.20 -7.46
C SER A 60 15.41 21.13 -8.54
N ARG A 61 15.94 20.54 -9.64
CA ARG A 61 16.55 21.27 -10.76
C ARG A 61 16.12 20.66 -12.08
N CYS A 62 16.06 21.49 -13.12
CA CYS A 62 15.87 21.01 -14.47
C CYS A 62 17.04 20.09 -14.88
N PRO A 63 16.81 18.90 -15.46
CA PRO A 63 17.89 17.99 -15.89
C PRO A 63 18.76 18.59 -17.00
N GLU A 64 18.19 19.42 -17.87
CA GLU A 64 18.86 20.02 -19.01
C GLU A 64 19.64 21.30 -18.62
N CYS A 65 18.92 22.36 -18.23
CA CYS A 65 19.54 23.66 -17.96
C CYS A 65 20.10 23.82 -16.54
N LYS A 66 19.88 22.81 -15.65
CA LYS A 66 20.31 22.83 -14.24
C LYS A 66 19.74 23.99 -13.40
N ALA A 67 18.84 24.81 -13.96
CA ALA A 67 18.18 25.87 -13.23
C ALA A 67 17.36 25.31 -12.05
N PRO A 68 17.38 25.97 -10.88
CA PRO A 68 16.60 25.55 -9.72
C PRO A 68 15.10 25.72 -10.02
N ILE A 69 14.32 24.70 -9.70
CA ILE A 69 12.85 24.76 -9.82
C ILE A 69 12.31 25.62 -8.67
N ARG A 70 11.52 26.66 -9.01
CA ARG A 70 10.91 27.54 -8.03
C ARG A 70 9.83 26.80 -7.27
N TRP A 71 9.53 27.18 -6.01
CA TRP A 71 8.57 26.46 -5.17
C TRP A 71 7.17 26.39 -5.79
N TYR A 72 6.72 27.43 -6.49
CA TYR A 72 5.42 27.47 -7.19
C TYR A 72 5.41 26.66 -8.49
N ASP A 73 6.57 26.38 -9.08
CA ASP A 73 6.71 25.48 -10.23
C ASP A 73 6.86 23.98 -9.78
N ASN A 74 6.86 23.74 -8.47
CA ASN A 74 6.89 22.42 -7.87
C ASN A 74 5.54 22.01 -7.26
N LEU A 75 4.44 22.73 -7.57
CA LEU A 75 3.10 22.35 -7.17
C LEU A 75 2.68 21.09 -7.94
N PRO A 76 2.37 19.97 -7.23
CA PRO A 76 2.09 18.69 -7.89
C PRO A 76 0.98 18.81 -8.93
N VAL A 77 1.18 18.18 -10.09
CA VAL A 77 0.25 18.13 -11.22
C VAL A 77 -0.05 19.52 -11.80
N LEU A 78 -0.40 20.50 -10.95
CA LEU A 78 -0.82 21.83 -11.35
C LEU A 78 0.28 22.57 -12.15
N SER A 79 1.52 22.52 -11.68
CA SER A 79 2.65 23.16 -12.37
C SER A 79 2.88 22.59 -13.75
N TRP A 80 2.74 21.26 -13.90
CA TRP A 80 2.90 20.61 -15.19
C TRP A 80 1.87 21.10 -16.22
N PHE A 81 0.60 21.25 -15.82
CA PHE A 81 -0.44 21.81 -16.68
C PHE A 81 -0.22 23.30 -16.99
N LEU A 82 0.12 24.11 -15.98
CA LEU A 82 0.37 25.54 -16.16
C LEU A 82 1.57 25.81 -17.07
N LEU A 83 2.62 25.00 -16.95
CA LEU A 83 3.82 25.07 -17.80
C LEU A 83 3.67 24.31 -19.13
N ARG A 84 2.50 23.72 -19.40
CA ARG A 84 2.23 22.94 -20.61
C ARG A 84 3.27 21.81 -20.82
N GLY A 85 3.70 21.19 -19.72
CA GLY A 85 4.69 20.13 -19.74
C GLY A 85 6.09 20.57 -20.19
N ARG A 86 6.48 21.83 -19.98
CA ARG A 86 7.79 22.37 -20.40
C ARG A 86 8.48 23.13 -19.26
N CYS A 87 9.80 23.09 -19.25
CA CYS A 87 10.58 23.90 -18.32
C CYS A 87 10.37 25.39 -18.58
N ARG A 88 10.25 26.18 -17.52
CA ARG A 88 10.06 27.63 -17.61
C ARG A 88 11.24 28.37 -18.26
N ASP A 89 12.48 27.89 -18.01
CA ASP A 89 13.70 28.59 -18.40
C ASP A 89 14.23 28.12 -19.77
N CYS A 90 14.24 26.81 -20.05
CA CYS A 90 14.79 26.27 -21.29
C CYS A 90 13.78 25.62 -22.23
N ASN A 91 12.48 25.60 -21.87
CA ASN A 91 11.40 24.98 -22.64
C ASN A 91 11.57 23.49 -22.95
N CYS A 92 12.54 22.78 -22.32
CA CYS A 92 12.66 21.33 -22.48
C CYS A 92 11.41 20.61 -22.00
N PRO A 93 11.00 19.49 -22.64
CA PRO A 93 9.78 18.78 -22.25
C PRO A 93 9.95 18.09 -20.90
N ILE A 94 8.93 18.22 -20.03
CA ILE A 94 8.84 17.52 -18.75
C ILE A 94 8.04 16.23 -19.01
N PRO A 95 8.62 15.03 -18.79
CA PRO A 95 7.95 13.76 -19.05
C PRO A 95 6.61 13.65 -18.30
N TRP A 96 5.59 13.11 -18.94
CA TRP A 96 4.24 12.92 -18.39
C TRP A 96 4.22 11.97 -17.16
N ARG A 97 5.29 11.17 -16.98
CA ARG A 97 5.44 10.28 -15.81
C ARG A 97 5.36 11.03 -14.48
N TYR A 98 5.84 12.29 -14.44
CA TYR A 98 5.82 13.10 -13.21
C TYR A 98 4.40 13.30 -12.69
N PRO A 99 3.47 13.93 -13.46
CA PRO A 99 2.09 14.05 -13.01
C PRO A 99 1.39 12.69 -12.86
N ALA A 100 1.77 11.66 -13.62
CA ALA A 100 1.17 10.33 -13.48
C ALA A 100 1.48 9.69 -12.12
N VAL A 101 2.73 9.76 -11.64
CA VAL A 101 3.12 9.28 -10.31
C VAL A 101 2.40 10.06 -9.22
N GLU A 102 2.31 11.39 -9.35
CA GLU A 102 1.62 12.25 -8.39
C GLU A 102 0.13 11.90 -8.28
N ILE A 103 -0.55 11.73 -9.42
CA ILE A 103 -1.97 11.35 -9.47
C ILE A 103 -2.17 9.92 -8.92
N ALA A 104 -1.33 8.97 -9.31
CA ALA A 104 -1.43 7.58 -8.82
C ALA A 104 -1.31 7.52 -7.30
N THR A 105 -0.34 8.25 -6.73
CA THR A 105 -0.15 8.36 -5.29
C THR A 105 -1.32 9.09 -4.63
N ALA A 106 -1.84 10.15 -5.25
CA ALA A 106 -2.99 10.89 -4.75
C ALA A 106 -4.26 10.02 -4.69
N ILE A 107 -4.54 9.26 -5.75
CA ILE A 107 -5.68 8.32 -5.78
C ILE A 107 -5.51 7.25 -4.70
N TRP A 108 -4.30 6.69 -4.54
CA TRP A 108 -4.05 5.70 -3.50
C TRP A 108 -4.34 6.24 -2.11
N PHE A 109 -3.83 7.42 -1.78
CA PHE A 109 -4.06 8.06 -0.49
C PHE A 109 -5.53 8.42 -0.26
N ALA A 110 -6.24 8.88 -1.28
CA ALA A 110 -7.68 9.14 -1.20
C ALA A 110 -8.49 7.88 -0.88
N ILE A 111 -8.17 6.75 -1.53
CA ILE A 111 -8.80 5.45 -1.26
C ILE A 111 -8.55 5.03 0.19
N GLN A 112 -7.32 5.17 0.69
CA GLN A 112 -7.00 4.80 2.06
C GLN A 112 -7.65 5.75 3.07
N ALA A 113 -7.74 7.04 2.77
CA ALA A 113 -8.45 8.02 3.60
C ALA A 113 -9.96 7.73 3.69
N ALA A 114 -10.58 7.31 2.57
CA ALA A 114 -11.97 6.86 2.56
C ALA A 114 -12.20 5.62 3.44
N ARG A 115 -11.27 4.66 3.39
CA ARG A 115 -11.30 3.46 4.26
C ARG A 115 -11.14 3.84 5.72
N LEU A 116 -10.18 4.70 6.03
CA LEU A 116 -9.95 5.20 7.38
C LEU A 116 -11.20 5.88 7.94
N HIS A 117 -11.85 6.75 7.14
CA HIS A 117 -13.12 7.36 7.53
C HIS A 117 -14.17 6.30 7.85
N THR A 118 -14.33 5.27 7.00
CA THR A 118 -15.32 4.21 7.22
C THR A 118 -15.09 3.48 8.55
N VAL A 119 -13.81 3.14 8.84
CA VAL A 119 -13.42 2.49 10.11
C VAL A 119 -13.74 3.37 11.31
N LEU A 120 -13.33 4.65 11.27
CA LEU A 120 -13.56 5.60 12.35
C LEU A 120 -15.05 5.91 12.54
N TYR A 121 -15.79 6.09 11.45
CA TYR A 121 -17.22 6.33 11.49
C TYR A 121 -17.95 5.14 12.13
N PHE A 122 -17.63 3.92 11.71
CA PHE A 122 -18.21 2.70 12.29
C PHE A 122 -17.90 2.59 13.79
N TYR A 123 -16.66 2.86 14.19
CA TYR A 123 -16.24 2.80 15.58
C TYR A 123 -16.95 3.84 16.45
N PHE A 124 -17.02 5.11 16.01
CA PHE A 124 -17.58 6.18 16.84
C PHE A 124 -19.11 6.25 16.85
N PHE A 125 -19.77 5.86 15.75
CA PHE A 125 -21.21 6.06 15.59
C PHE A 125 -22.05 4.78 15.59
N ASN A 126 -21.44 3.62 15.34
CA ASN A 126 -22.16 2.35 15.20
C ASN A 126 -21.66 1.28 16.18
N SER A 127 -20.70 1.61 17.05
CA SER A 127 -20.24 0.66 18.04
C SER A 127 -21.33 0.47 19.09
N SER A 128 -22.02 -0.67 19.03
CA SER A 128 -22.72 -1.21 20.18
C SER A 128 -21.69 -1.42 21.29
N GLN A 129 -22.08 -1.32 22.55
CA GLN A 129 -21.19 -1.36 23.75
C GLN A 129 -20.22 -2.56 23.82
N ASN A 130 -20.22 -3.45 22.84
CA ASN A 130 -19.44 -4.68 22.76
C ASN A 130 -18.22 -4.63 21.80
N THR A 131 -17.90 -3.49 21.17
CA THR A 131 -16.67 -3.42 20.34
C THR A 131 -15.47 -3.19 21.26
N PRO A 132 -14.42 -4.05 21.18
CA PRO A 132 -13.22 -3.87 21.97
C PRO A 132 -12.57 -2.52 21.72
N SER A 133 -12.09 -1.85 22.77
CA SER A 133 -11.40 -0.55 22.66
C SER A 133 -10.14 -0.60 21.77
N SER A 134 -9.55 -1.79 21.61
CA SER A 134 -8.38 -2.04 20.77
C SER A 134 -8.67 -2.08 19.26
N TYR A 135 -9.95 -2.18 18.86
CA TYR A 135 -10.31 -2.32 17.43
C TYR A 135 -9.93 -1.11 16.58
N ALA A 136 -10.23 0.11 17.04
CA ALA A 136 -9.95 1.32 16.29
C ALA A 136 -8.44 1.54 16.06
N PRO A 137 -7.56 1.53 17.09
CA PRO A 137 -6.13 1.70 16.88
C PRO A 137 -5.54 0.61 15.99
N PHE A 138 -5.97 -0.65 16.14
CA PHE A 138 -5.53 -1.74 15.28
C PHE A 138 -5.86 -1.48 13.82
N ALA A 139 -7.09 -1.10 13.50
CA ALA A 139 -7.55 -0.83 12.15
C ALA A 139 -6.88 0.42 11.54
N VAL A 140 -6.61 1.45 12.35
CA VAL A 140 -5.85 2.65 11.93
C VAL A 140 -4.42 2.28 11.55
N ILE A 141 -3.73 1.45 12.35
CA ILE A 141 -2.36 1.02 12.07
C ILE A 141 -2.33 0.15 10.82
N THR A 142 -3.31 -0.75 10.64
CA THR A 142 -3.44 -1.54 9.41
C THR A 142 -3.62 -0.65 8.18
N ASN A 143 -4.49 0.34 8.25
CA ASN A 143 -4.71 1.30 7.16
C ASN A 143 -3.44 2.09 6.83
N LEU A 144 -2.68 2.51 7.86
CA LEU A 144 -1.40 3.16 7.70
C LEU A 144 -0.38 2.26 7.00
N ALA A 145 -0.30 0.97 7.37
CA ALA A 145 0.58 0.00 6.74
C ALA A 145 0.26 -0.15 5.24
N VAL A 146 -1.02 -0.25 4.89
CA VAL A 146 -1.47 -0.32 3.49
C VAL A 146 -1.16 0.98 2.74
N THR A 147 -1.31 2.14 3.38
CA THR A 147 -0.98 3.45 2.78
C THR A 147 0.50 3.54 2.44
N ILE A 148 1.38 3.18 3.39
CA ILE A 148 2.83 3.16 3.20
C ILE A 148 3.23 2.16 2.13
N LEU A 149 2.65 0.96 2.15
CA LEU A 149 2.91 -0.06 1.13
C LEU A 149 2.64 0.46 -0.28
N GLY A 150 1.49 1.09 -0.51
CA GLY A 150 1.16 1.59 -1.84
C GLY A 150 2.11 2.69 -2.32
N PHE A 151 2.52 3.60 -1.41
CA PHE A 151 3.55 4.60 -1.70
C PHE A 151 4.86 3.95 -2.16
N LEU A 152 5.35 2.94 -1.42
CA LEU A 152 6.57 2.23 -1.74
C LEU A 152 6.45 1.44 -3.05
N LEU A 153 5.33 0.73 -3.26
CA LEU A 153 5.11 -0.07 -4.47
C LEU A 153 4.97 0.78 -5.73
N ILE A 154 4.29 1.93 -5.68
CA ILE A 154 4.20 2.86 -6.81
C ILE A 154 5.61 3.34 -7.19
N GLY A 155 6.44 3.69 -6.21
CA GLY A 155 7.83 4.08 -6.46
C GLY A 155 8.66 2.96 -7.07
N LEU A 156 8.64 1.77 -6.47
CA LEU A 156 9.39 0.61 -6.95
C LEU A 156 8.93 0.15 -8.33
N MET A 157 7.63 0.20 -8.61
CA MET A 157 7.06 -0.11 -9.92
C MET A 157 7.67 0.77 -11.02
N VAL A 158 7.75 2.08 -10.77
CA VAL A 158 8.28 3.03 -11.76
C VAL A 158 9.80 2.92 -11.87
N MET A 159 10.52 2.71 -10.75
CA MET A 159 11.98 2.53 -10.76
C MET A 159 12.36 1.26 -11.54
N ASP A 160 11.73 0.13 -11.25
CA ASP A 160 11.98 -1.14 -11.94
C ASP A 160 11.65 -1.04 -13.44
N TRP A 161 10.54 -0.39 -13.80
CA TRP A 161 10.17 -0.18 -15.20
C TRP A 161 11.21 0.63 -15.98
N GLN A 162 11.86 1.60 -15.35
CA GLN A 162 12.82 2.50 -16.01
C GLN A 162 14.25 1.98 -16.00
N THR A 163 14.67 1.42 -14.89
CA THR A 163 16.09 1.10 -14.64
C THR A 163 16.34 -0.41 -14.47
N GLY A 164 15.29 -1.20 -14.24
CA GLY A 164 15.41 -2.60 -13.84
C GLY A 164 16.08 -2.77 -12.48
N LEU A 165 16.13 -1.71 -11.67
CA LEU A 165 16.75 -1.70 -10.34
C LEU A 165 15.71 -1.44 -9.27
N LEU A 166 15.76 -2.24 -8.21
CA LEU A 166 14.96 -2.07 -7.01
C LEU A 166 15.90 -1.58 -5.89
N PRO A 167 15.85 -0.29 -5.50
CA PRO A 167 16.76 0.25 -4.50
C PRO A 167 16.54 -0.41 -3.13
N ASP A 168 17.63 -0.91 -2.55
CA ASP A 168 17.62 -1.57 -1.24
C ASP A 168 17.08 -0.65 -0.14
N SER A 169 17.32 0.66 -0.24
CA SER A 169 16.82 1.64 0.70
C SER A 169 15.29 1.64 0.81
N PHE A 170 14.56 1.44 -0.31
CA PHE A 170 13.09 1.36 -0.28
C PHE A 170 12.58 0.05 0.31
N THR A 171 13.16 -1.07 -0.11
CA THR A 171 12.73 -2.40 0.36
C THR A 171 13.03 -2.63 1.84
N TRP A 172 14.23 -2.28 2.30
CA TRP A 172 14.57 -2.38 3.72
C TRP A 172 13.79 -1.43 4.61
N THR A 173 13.58 -0.18 4.17
CA THR A 173 12.73 0.77 4.89
C THR A 173 11.31 0.23 5.02
N GLY A 174 10.77 -0.38 3.96
CA GLY A 174 9.43 -0.96 4.00
C GLY A 174 9.33 -2.17 4.94
N ILE A 175 10.34 -3.05 4.97
CA ILE A 175 10.40 -4.18 5.92
C ILE A 175 10.45 -3.67 7.36
N LEU A 176 11.32 -2.69 7.63
CA LEU A 176 11.46 -2.09 8.97
C LEU A 176 10.17 -1.42 9.42
N LEU A 177 9.55 -0.61 8.56
CA LEU A 177 8.27 0.04 8.88
C LEU A 177 7.17 -0.98 9.13
N GLY A 178 7.10 -2.04 8.31
CA GLY A 178 6.15 -3.14 8.53
C GLY A 178 6.34 -3.81 9.89
N PHE A 179 7.59 -4.05 10.27
CA PHE A 179 7.92 -4.62 11.57
C PHE A 179 7.55 -3.67 12.74
N VAL A 180 7.87 -2.39 12.63
CA VAL A 180 7.50 -1.39 13.64
C VAL A 180 5.98 -1.29 13.81
N LEU A 181 5.24 -1.29 12.69
CA LEU A 181 3.78 -1.20 12.73
C LEU A 181 3.14 -2.44 13.35
N ILE A 182 3.67 -3.65 13.11
CA ILE A 182 3.16 -4.85 13.76
C ILE A 182 3.46 -4.86 15.26
N CYS A 183 4.63 -4.36 15.68
CA CYS A 183 4.93 -4.18 17.09
C CYS A 183 3.97 -3.16 17.74
N ALA A 184 3.66 -2.06 17.04
CA ALA A 184 2.67 -1.10 17.50
C ALA A 184 1.26 -1.73 17.63
N GLN A 185 0.85 -2.57 16.67
CA GLN A 185 -0.41 -3.33 16.78
C GLN A 185 -0.40 -4.27 17.98
N ALA A 186 0.72 -4.94 18.23
CA ALA A 186 0.87 -5.88 19.33
C ALA A 186 0.68 -5.21 20.72
N ILE A 187 1.10 -3.93 20.85
CA ILE A 187 0.91 -3.16 22.09
C ILE A 187 -0.60 -2.98 22.41
N PHE A 188 -1.44 -2.74 21.39
CA PHE A 188 -2.88 -2.58 21.56
C PHE A 188 -3.63 -3.91 21.74
N LEU A 189 -2.98 -5.03 21.41
CA LEU A 189 -3.47 -6.38 21.65
C LEU A 189 -3.02 -6.94 23.02
N GLY A 190 -2.53 -6.08 23.93
CA GLY A 190 -2.05 -6.49 25.24
C GLY A 190 -2.98 -7.49 25.96
N PRO A 191 -2.49 -8.31 26.90
CA PRO A 191 -3.23 -9.40 27.49
C PRO A 191 -4.38 -8.86 28.36
N THR A 192 -5.53 -8.64 27.75
CA THR A 192 -6.78 -8.43 28.48
C THR A 192 -7.44 -9.80 28.64
N GLU A 193 -8.03 -10.06 29.80
CA GLU A 193 -8.79 -11.31 30.08
C GLU A 193 -9.83 -11.60 29.00
N ASP A 194 -10.40 -10.56 28.41
CA ASP A 194 -11.35 -10.63 27.29
C ASP A 194 -10.78 -11.30 26.03
N GLN A 195 -9.46 -11.21 25.77
CA GLN A 195 -8.83 -11.83 24.61
C GLN A 195 -8.72 -13.35 24.74
N VAL A 196 -8.54 -13.85 25.96
CA VAL A 196 -8.57 -15.29 26.25
C VAL A 196 -9.96 -15.86 26.01
N LEU A 197 -11.01 -15.10 26.34
CA LEU A 197 -12.40 -15.46 26.10
C LEU A 197 -12.76 -15.38 24.60
N LEU A 198 -12.26 -14.40 23.88
CA LEU A 198 -12.46 -14.24 22.41
C LEU A 198 -11.82 -15.40 21.64
N THR A 199 -10.65 -15.86 22.04
CA THR A 199 -9.97 -17.01 21.44
C THR A 199 -10.74 -18.32 21.72
N ARG A 200 -11.34 -18.44 22.91
CA ARG A 200 -12.15 -19.61 23.30
C ARG A 200 -13.45 -19.72 22.48
N ASN A 201 -14.00 -18.61 22.00
CA ASN A 201 -15.27 -18.55 21.27
C ASN A 201 -15.13 -18.51 19.75
N SER A 202 -14.00 -18.96 19.19
CA SER A 202 -13.80 -19.11 17.74
C SER A 202 -14.00 -17.81 16.91
N ILE A 203 -13.81 -16.64 17.51
CA ILE A 203 -13.77 -15.41 16.72
C ILE A 203 -12.43 -15.37 15.99
N LYS A 204 -12.48 -15.71 14.72
CA LYS A 204 -11.35 -15.59 13.82
C LYS A 204 -10.96 -14.12 13.74
N LEU A 205 -9.86 -13.74 14.39
CA LEU A 205 -9.11 -12.57 14.00
C LEU A 205 -8.51 -12.88 12.62
N THR A 206 -9.31 -12.71 11.60
CA THR A 206 -8.89 -12.69 10.19
C THR A 206 -8.20 -11.37 9.89
N SER A 207 -7.18 -11.06 10.65
CA SER A 207 -6.19 -10.11 10.26
C SER A 207 -4.91 -10.89 10.01
N VAL A 208 -4.72 -11.19 8.75
CA VAL A 208 -3.40 -11.40 8.22
C VAL A 208 -2.55 -12.41 8.99
N GLY A 209 -2.89 -13.69 8.89
CA GLY A 209 -1.95 -14.76 9.15
C GLY A 209 -1.94 -15.42 10.51
N ALA A 210 -2.92 -15.18 11.37
CA ALA A 210 -3.07 -15.97 12.61
C ALA A 210 -4.29 -16.89 12.52
N THR A 211 -4.13 -18.04 11.89
CA THR A 211 -5.00 -19.18 12.15
C THR A 211 -4.56 -19.78 13.48
N THR A 212 -5.21 -19.39 14.57
CA THR A 212 -5.03 -20.05 15.85
C THR A 212 -5.93 -21.28 15.90
N ASP A 213 -5.30 -22.47 15.87
CA ASP A 213 -5.99 -23.70 16.24
C ASP A 213 -6.51 -23.59 17.69
N PRO A 214 -7.74 -24.08 18.00
CA PRO A 214 -8.35 -23.97 19.32
C PRO A 214 -7.73 -24.91 20.36
N GLY A 215 -6.42 -25.01 20.41
CA GLY A 215 -5.70 -25.88 21.34
C GLY A 215 -4.33 -25.35 21.79
N ASN A 216 -3.81 -24.32 21.17
CA ASN A 216 -2.47 -23.82 21.46
C ASN A 216 -2.51 -22.51 22.24
N VAL A 217 -2.54 -22.60 23.55
CA VAL A 217 -2.52 -21.46 24.51
C VAL A 217 -1.21 -20.65 24.40
N PHE A 218 -0.15 -21.21 23.81
CA PHE A 218 1.17 -20.58 23.67
C PHE A 218 1.30 -19.59 22.50
N LEU A 219 0.32 -19.52 21.58
CA LEU A 219 0.42 -18.67 20.37
C LEU A 219 -0.76 -17.67 20.26
N THR A 220 -1.39 -17.34 21.37
CA THR A 220 -2.49 -16.37 21.43
C THR A 220 -2.03 -15.07 22.07
N GLY A 221 -1.86 -14.02 21.26
CA GLY A 221 -1.51 -12.71 21.79
C GLY A 221 -0.50 -11.95 20.93
N PRO A 222 0.13 -10.92 21.48
CA PRO A 222 1.12 -10.07 20.80
C PRO A 222 2.27 -10.86 20.16
N GLU A 223 2.69 -11.95 20.83
CA GLU A 223 3.80 -12.81 20.41
C GLU A 223 3.48 -13.57 19.12
N ALA A 224 2.25 -14.11 19.01
CA ALA A 224 1.79 -14.79 17.80
C ALA A 224 1.70 -13.82 16.61
N LEU A 225 1.30 -12.59 16.85
CA LEU A 225 1.20 -11.56 15.83
C LEU A 225 2.59 -11.21 15.29
N ILE A 226 3.55 -10.97 16.16
CA ILE A 226 4.94 -10.65 15.77
C ILE A 226 5.62 -11.87 15.14
N GLY A 227 5.52 -13.04 15.78
CA GLY A 227 6.09 -14.29 15.28
C GLY A 227 5.50 -14.68 13.92
N GLY A 228 4.18 -14.60 13.76
CA GLY A 228 3.49 -14.83 12.50
C GLY A 228 3.94 -13.89 11.40
N ARG A 229 4.24 -12.63 11.71
CA ARG A 229 4.77 -11.66 10.75
C ARG A 229 6.20 -11.97 10.34
N ILE A 230 7.06 -12.35 11.28
CA ILE A 230 8.42 -12.79 10.98
C ILE A 230 8.40 -14.03 10.08
N LEU A 231 7.58 -15.01 10.40
CA LEU A 231 7.39 -16.21 9.56
C LEU A 231 6.86 -15.87 8.18
N ALA A 232 5.97 -14.89 8.05
CA ALA A 232 5.47 -14.41 6.78
C ALA A 232 6.58 -13.78 5.92
N ILE A 233 7.44 -12.96 6.51
CA ILE A 233 8.58 -12.33 5.81
C ILE A 233 9.55 -13.41 5.33
N LEU A 234 9.95 -14.32 6.21
CA LEU A 234 10.88 -15.40 5.89
C LEU A 234 10.29 -16.39 4.88
N GLY A 235 9.02 -16.76 5.04
CA GLY A 235 8.30 -17.66 4.15
C GLY A 235 8.15 -17.07 2.74
N ALA A 236 7.76 -15.82 2.62
CA ALA A 236 7.65 -15.14 1.34
C ALA A 236 9.00 -15.01 0.63
N ALA A 237 10.06 -14.68 1.36
CA ALA A 237 11.42 -14.65 0.82
C ALA A 237 11.86 -16.06 0.38
N LEU A 238 11.60 -17.08 1.20
CA LEU A 238 11.95 -18.47 0.90
C LEU A 238 11.27 -18.98 -0.38
N VAL A 239 9.99 -18.69 -0.56
CA VAL A 239 9.24 -19.07 -1.78
C VAL A 239 9.97 -18.57 -3.03
N LEU A 240 10.30 -17.28 -3.09
CA LEU A 240 11.02 -16.74 -4.26
C LEU A 240 12.47 -17.24 -4.36
N LEU A 241 13.16 -17.46 -3.24
CA LEU A 241 14.51 -18.06 -3.25
C LEU A 241 14.49 -19.49 -3.80
N VAL A 242 13.50 -20.30 -3.43
CA VAL A 242 13.31 -21.65 -3.94
C VAL A 242 13.01 -21.64 -5.44
N ILE A 243 12.10 -20.75 -5.89
CA ILE A 243 11.79 -20.59 -7.32
C ILE A 243 13.05 -20.16 -8.09
N ARG A 244 13.81 -19.20 -7.58
CA ARG A 244 15.07 -18.75 -8.17
C ARG A 244 16.10 -19.87 -8.24
N TRP A 245 16.28 -20.63 -7.16
CA TRP A 245 17.20 -21.75 -7.10
C TRP A 245 16.82 -22.85 -8.11
N LEU A 246 15.55 -23.23 -8.16
CA LEU A 246 15.01 -24.21 -9.09
C LEU A 246 15.23 -23.79 -10.54
N TYR A 247 14.91 -22.53 -10.86
CA TYR A 247 15.13 -21.98 -12.22
C TYR A 247 16.62 -22.02 -12.60
N ARG A 248 17.52 -21.63 -11.69
CA ARG A 248 18.96 -21.67 -11.91
C ARG A 248 19.48 -23.10 -12.12
N SER A 249 18.96 -24.06 -11.35
CA SER A 249 19.33 -25.47 -11.49
C SER A 249 18.92 -26.06 -12.84
N ILE A 250 17.72 -25.69 -13.35
CA ILE A 250 17.19 -26.26 -14.59
C ILE A 250 17.74 -25.52 -15.83
N ARG A 251 17.83 -24.21 -15.79
CA ARG A 251 18.15 -23.38 -16.95
C ARG A 251 19.60 -22.88 -17.00
N HIS A 252 20.37 -23.05 -15.94
CA HIS A 252 21.75 -22.56 -15.76
C HIS A 252 21.89 -21.04 -16.05
N ARG A 253 20.83 -20.27 -15.88
CA ARG A 253 20.78 -18.81 -16.07
C ARG A 253 20.07 -18.15 -14.89
N GLU A 254 20.46 -16.93 -14.57
CA GLU A 254 19.75 -16.14 -13.55
C GLU A 254 18.45 -15.57 -14.14
N GLY A 255 17.31 -16.06 -13.66
CA GLY A 255 15.99 -15.65 -14.16
C GLY A 255 15.34 -14.49 -13.39
N MET A 256 15.76 -14.28 -12.11
CA MET A 256 15.10 -13.31 -11.21
C MET A 256 16.12 -12.63 -10.31
N GLY A 257 15.93 -11.32 -10.08
CA GLY A 257 16.78 -10.51 -9.23
C GLY A 257 16.57 -10.79 -7.72
N LEU A 258 17.57 -10.52 -6.89
CA LEU A 258 17.41 -10.52 -5.43
C LEU A 258 16.50 -9.36 -4.96
N GLY A 259 16.34 -8.31 -5.76
CA GLY A 259 15.45 -7.20 -5.50
C GLY A 259 13.99 -7.64 -5.36
N ASP A 260 13.53 -8.57 -6.24
CA ASP A 260 12.17 -9.10 -6.21
C ASP A 260 11.89 -9.88 -4.93
N VAL A 261 12.89 -10.63 -4.42
CA VAL A 261 12.80 -11.36 -3.15
C VAL A 261 12.61 -10.38 -1.98
N LYS A 262 13.41 -9.32 -1.94
CA LYS A 262 13.30 -8.27 -0.91
C LYS A 262 11.96 -7.54 -1.00
N MET A 263 11.48 -7.29 -2.21
CA MET A 263 10.19 -6.64 -2.41
C MET A 263 9.02 -7.51 -1.95
N LEU A 264 9.02 -8.83 -2.24
CA LEU A 264 7.99 -9.73 -1.74
C LEU A 264 8.05 -9.85 -0.21
N ALA A 265 9.25 -9.89 0.38
CA ALA A 265 9.43 -9.85 1.82
C ALA A 265 8.87 -8.56 2.45
N MET A 266 9.05 -7.41 1.78
CA MET A 266 8.46 -6.13 2.18
C MET A 266 6.92 -6.16 2.12
N ILE A 267 6.34 -6.72 1.07
CA ILE A 267 4.89 -6.90 0.96
C ILE A 267 4.39 -7.78 2.11
N ALA A 268 5.09 -8.88 2.40
CA ALA A 268 4.76 -9.77 3.51
C ALA A 268 4.91 -9.09 4.89
N ALA A 269 5.88 -8.19 5.05
CA ALA A 269 6.05 -7.42 6.28
C ALA A 269 4.86 -6.49 6.56
N LEU A 270 4.25 -5.92 5.52
CA LEU A 270 3.14 -4.97 5.64
C LEU A 270 1.76 -5.63 5.57
N LEU A 271 1.57 -6.63 4.70
CA LEU A 271 0.28 -7.31 4.51
C LEU A 271 0.19 -8.71 5.13
N GLY A 272 1.33 -9.40 5.34
CA GLY A 272 1.37 -10.80 5.77
C GLY A 272 1.57 -11.80 4.64
N PHE A 273 1.57 -13.11 5.00
CA PHE A 273 1.96 -14.18 4.09
C PHE A 273 0.97 -14.36 2.92
N TRP A 274 -0.31 -14.59 3.20
CA TRP A 274 -1.29 -14.92 2.16
C TRP A 274 -1.49 -13.81 1.12
N PRO A 275 -1.65 -12.52 1.52
CA PRO A 275 -1.69 -11.43 0.55
C PRO A 275 -0.39 -11.29 -0.26
N SER A 276 0.78 -11.63 0.31
CA SER A 276 2.03 -11.60 -0.46
C SER A 276 2.10 -12.71 -1.52
N ILE A 277 1.58 -13.89 -1.23
CA ILE A 277 1.45 -14.98 -2.22
C ILE A 277 0.45 -14.59 -3.33
N LEU A 278 -0.67 -13.96 -2.94
CA LEU A 278 -1.64 -13.46 -3.91
C LEU A 278 -1.04 -12.35 -4.80
N SER A 279 -0.19 -11.48 -4.22
CA SER A 279 0.59 -10.49 -4.95
C SER A 279 1.53 -11.14 -5.98
N LEU A 280 2.21 -12.21 -5.60
CA LEU A 280 3.06 -12.99 -6.48
C LEU A 280 2.24 -13.61 -7.62
N PHE A 281 1.07 -14.17 -7.32
CA PHE A 281 0.17 -14.74 -8.31
C PHE A 281 -0.29 -13.69 -9.34
N PHE A 282 -0.80 -12.55 -8.90
CA PHE A 282 -1.22 -11.48 -9.80
C PHE A 282 -0.05 -10.89 -10.61
N GLY A 283 1.11 -10.73 -9.97
CA GLY A 283 2.31 -10.24 -10.62
C GLY A 283 2.80 -11.18 -11.72
N THR A 284 2.84 -12.48 -11.45
CA THR A 284 3.25 -13.48 -12.46
C THR A 284 2.24 -13.61 -13.58
N LEU A 285 0.94 -13.54 -13.28
CA LEU A 285 -0.11 -13.54 -14.29
C LEU A 285 0.01 -12.33 -15.22
N ALA A 286 0.16 -11.14 -14.67
CA ALA A 286 0.31 -9.91 -15.45
C ALA A 286 1.60 -9.92 -16.30
N ALA A 287 2.73 -10.36 -15.73
CA ALA A 287 3.98 -10.50 -16.45
C ALA A 287 3.88 -11.50 -17.61
N SER A 288 3.19 -12.64 -17.38
CA SER A 288 2.96 -13.66 -18.42
C SER A 288 2.10 -13.13 -19.55
N LEU A 289 1.00 -12.45 -19.25
CA LEU A 289 0.12 -11.83 -20.26
C LEU A 289 0.87 -10.79 -21.07
N TYR A 290 1.67 -9.96 -20.42
CA TYR A 290 2.51 -8.97 -21.09
C TYR A 290 3.58 -9.62 -21.98
N GLY A 291 4.20 -10.70 -21.51
CA GLY A 291 5.15 -11.49 -22.29
C GLY A 291 4.52 -12.08 -23.56
N ILE A 292 3.33 -12.69 -23.44
CA ILE A 292 2.57 -13.20 -24.58
C ILE A 292 2.24 -12.07 -25.57
N TYR A 293 1.79 -10.92 -25.07
CA TYR A 293 1.50 -9.75 -25.91
C TYR A 293 2.72 -9.30 -26.71
N LEU A 294 3.93 -9.28 -26.12
CA LEU A 294 5.15 -8.92 -26.82
C LEU A 294 5.51 -9.94 -27.92
N VAL A 295 5.33 -11.24 -27.65
CA VAL A 295 5.57 -12.31 -28.63
C VAL A 295 4.62 -12.16 -29.82
N VAL A 296 3.31 -11.99 -29.57
CA VAL A 296 2.29 -11.82 -30.62
C VAL A 296 2.56 -10.59 -31.49
N ARG A 297 3.09 -9.52 -30.89
CA ARG A 297 3.47 -8.29 -31.62
C ARG A 297 4.82 -8.38 -32.34
N GLY A 298 5.51 -9.51 -32.27
CA GLY A 298 6.83 -9.66 -32.90
C GLY A 298 7.93 -8.79 -32.28
N ARG A 299 7.68 -8.22 -31.10
CA ARG A 299 8.61 -7.33 -30.38
C ARG A 299 9.43 -8.08 -29.31
N ALA A 300 9.23 -9.37 -29.16
CA ALA A 300 9.99 -10.19 -28.25
C ALA A 300 11.38 -10.46 -28.86
N ALA A 301 12.36 -9.61 -28.57
CA ALA A 301 13.74 -10.00 -28.69
C ALA A 301 14.04 -11.09 -27.65
N HIS A 302 14.76 -12.14 -28.04
CA HIS A 302 15.12 -13.31 -27.19
C HIS A 302 15.85 -12.95 -25.88
N SER A 303 16.12 -11.67 -25.62
CA SER A 303 16.90 -11.14 -24.50
C SER A 303 16.26 -9.92 -23.81
N SER A 304 14.99 -9.57 -24.07
CA SER A 304 14.37 -8.45 -23.34
C SER A 304 14.10 -8.88 -21.90
N LYS A 305 14.84 -8.29 -20.96
CA LYS A 305 14.58 -8.44 -19.52
C LYS A 305 13.23 -7.81 -19.22
N LEU A 306 12.24 -8.62 -18.88
CA LEU A 306 10.94 -8.13 -18.39
C LEU A 306 11.14 -7.51 -16.99
N PRO A 307 10.61 -6.31 -16.73
CA PRO A 307 10.65 -5.70 -15.40
C PRO A 307 9.67 -6.42 -14.46
N PHE A 308 10.09 -7.59 -13.94
CA PHE A 308 9.21 -8.44 -13.11
C PHE A 308 8.79 -7.72 -11.83
N GLY A 309 9.69 -6.93 -11.23
CA GLY A 309 9.40 -6.13 -10.06
C GLY A 309 8.22 -5.17 -10.25
N SER A 310 8.08 -4.58 -11.44
CA SER A 310 6.94 -3.71 -11.76
C SER A 310 5.61 -4.45 -11.74
N PHE A 311 5.57 -5.66 -12.27
CA PHE A 311 4.36 -6.51 -12.24
C PHE A 311 4.06 -7.03 -10.84
N LEU A 312 5.10 -7.37 -10.07
CA LEU A 312 4.95 -7.79 -8.68
C LEU A 312 4.42 -6.63 -7.82
N ALA A 313 4.89 -5.41 -8.05
CA ALA A 313 4.36 -4.22 -7.38
C ALA A 313 2.89 -3.97 -7.72
N ALA A 314 2.50 -4.08 -8.99
CA ALA A 314 1.10 -3.98 -9.41
C ALA A 314 0.23 -5.07 -8.74
N GLY A 315 0.72 -6.32 -8.70
CA GLY A 315 0.09 -7.42 -7.97
C GLY A 315 -0.07 -7.12 -6.48
N GLY A 316 0.93 -6.49 -5.85
CA GLY A 316 0.89 -6.04 -4.46
C GLY A 316 -0.16 -4.97 -4.20
N LEU A 317 -0.29 -3.99 -5.10
CA LEU A 317 -1.35 -2.97 -5.03
C LEU A 317 -2.74 -3.59 -5.13
N LEU A 318 -2.94 -4.57 -6.02
CA LEU A 318 -4.19 -5.30 -6.14
C LEU A 318 -4.46 -6.15 -4.89
N ALA A 319 -3.49 -6.91 -4.42
CA ALA A 319 -3.62 -7.74 -3.22
C ALA A 319 -3.94 -6.90 -1.98
N ALA A 320 -3.39 -5.70 -1.85
CA ALA A 320 -3.71 -4.77 -0.76
C ALA A 320 -5.15 -4.24 -0.80
N GLN A 321 -5.81 -4.24 -1.97
CA GLN A 321 -7.18 -3.74 -2.12
C GLN A 321 -8.25 -4.83 -1.98
N ILE A 322 -8.00 -6.00 -2.55
CA ILE A 322 -9.01 -7.07 -2.68
C ILE A 322 -8.55 -8.40 -2.06
N GLY A 323 -7.30 -8.47 -1.55
CA GLY A 323 -6.70 -9.72 -1.06
C GLY A 323 -7.50 -10.37 0.05
N ASP A 324 -7.90 -9.61 1.05
CA ASP A 324 -8.67 -10.13 2.19
C ASP A 324 -10.01 -10.74 1.74
N ARG A 325 -10.71 -10.05 0.81
CA ARG A 325 -11.99 -10.56 0.27
C ARG A 325 -11.84 -11.88 -0.48
N ILE A 326 -10.75 -12.02 -1.25
CA ILE A 326 -10.47 -13.27 -2.00
C ILE A 326 -10.11 -14.38 -1.04
N ILE A 327 -9.26 -14.12 -0.04
CA ILE A 327 -8.85 -15.09 0.96
C ILE A 327 -10.05 -15.55 1.78
N ASP A 328 -10.92 -14.62 2.22
CA ASP A 328 -12.14 -14.93 2.96
C ASP A 328 -13.11 -15.77 2.13
N ALA A 329 -13.36 -15.39 0.86
CA ALA A 329 -14.22 -16.16 -0.04
C ALA A 329 -13.69 -17.59 -0.25
N TYR A 330 -12.37 -17.73 -0.47
CA TYR A 330 -11.73 -19.03 -0.61
C TYR A 330 -11.82 -19.87 0.66
N SER A 331 -11.61 -19.26 1.82
CA SER A 331 -11.72 -19.95 3.11
C SER A 331 -13.13 -20.44 3.43
N GLN A 332 -14.16 -19.74 2.91
CA GLN A 332 -15.57 -20.16 3.04
C GLN A 332 -15.91 -21.34 2.12
N LEU A 333 -15.27 -21.43 0.94
CA LEU A 333 -15.49 -22.55 0.00
C LEU A 333 -14.85 -23.88 0.49
N LEU A 334 -13.84 -23.78 1.36
CA LEU A 334 -13.14 -24.97 1.91
C LEU A 334 -13.79 -25.51 3.20
N ARG A 335 -14.85 -24.88 3.70
CA ARG A 335 -15.64 -25.31 4.86
C ARG A 335 -16.92 -25.95 4.46
#